data_389597688b69894aa8fef30fa29434a0
#
_entry.id   389597688b69894aa8fef30fa29434a0
#
_cell.length_a   1.000
_cell.length_b   1.000
_cell.length_c   1.000
_cell.angle_alpha   90.00
_cell.angle_beta   90.00
_cell.angle_gamma   90.00
#
_symmetry.space_group_name_H-M   'P 1'
#
loop_
_entity.id
_entity.type
_entity.pdbx_description
1 polymer ?
#
loop_
_entity_poly.entity_id
_entity_poly.type
_entity_poly.pdbx_seq_one_letter_code
_entity_poly.pdbx_strand_id
1 'polypeptide(L)'
;LWYGLLGAASSLAAYFFAQYQAGWRLGLPLFGVGADADPVYIRATTMALAAIVFSQIGEVWNCRTETASVFSVGLFSNRQINIGIIFEICLIVFITLFPPFQDVFHTSPLSLTDYGFLCLLPPLILFVEEIRKAIVRKRHNQVNHSVTPQAEER
;
A
#
# COMPACT_ATOMS: atom_id res chain seq x y z
N LEU A 1 -2.28 13.37 3.85
CA LEU A 1 -3.65 12.92 3.55
C LEU A 1 -3.71 11.91 2.40
N TRP A 2 -3.02 12.15 1.27
CA TRP A 2 -3.06 11.29 0.08
C TRP A 2 -2.56 9.86 0.35
N TYR A 3 -1.40 9.70 0.97
CA TYR A 3 -0.85 8.38 1.32
C TYR A 3 -1.74 7.62 2.30
N GLY A 4 -2.29 8.31 3.31
CA GLY A 4 -3.24 7.66 4.22
C GLY A 4 -4.50 7.13 3.51
N LEU A 5 -4.96 7.83 2.45
CA LEU A 5 -6.09 7.37 1.64
C LEU A 5 -5.71 6.12 0.82
N LEU A 6 -4.50 6.08 0.25
CA LEU A 6 -4.00 4.92 -0.49
C LEU A 6 -3.84 3.70 0.43
N GLY A 7 -3.26 3.89 1.62
CA GLY A 7 -3.13 2.83 2.62
C GLY A 7 -4.49 2.29 3.08
N ALA A 8 -5.44 3.18 3.36
CA ALA A 8 -6.80 2.80 3.74
C ALA A 8 -7.52 2.02 2.61
N ALA A 9 -7.40 2.49 1.37
CA ALA A 9 -7.98 1.80 0.21
C ALA A 9 -7.34 0.42 -0.01
N SER A 10 -6.03 0.30 0.16
CA SER A 10 -5.29 -0.96 0.06
C SER A 10 -5.73 -1.96 1.14
N SER A 11 -5.86 -1.49 2.39
CA SER A 11 -6.32 -2.29 3.52
C SER A 11 -7.74 -2.80 3.29
N LEU A 12 -8.65 -1.93 2.85
CA LEU A 12 -10.02 -2.29 2.56
C LEU A 12 -10.13 -3.29 1.39
N ALA A 13 -9.34 -3.07 0.34
CA ALA A 13 -9.28 -4.00 -0.80
C ALA A 13 -8.80 -5.39 -0.38
N ALA A 14 -7.79 -5.48 0.49
CA ALA A 14 -7.29 -6.74 1.01
C ALA A 14 -8.30 -7.45 1.91
N TYR A 15 -9.03 -6.70 2.75
CA TYR A 15 -10.12 -7.24 3.56
C TYR A 15 -11.20 -7.88 2.68
N PHE A 16 -11.68 -7.15 1.68
CA PHE A 16 -12.69 -7.67 0.76
C PHE A 16 -12.18 -8.82 -0.12
N PHE A 17 -10.91 -8.81 -0.48
CA PHE A 17 -10.28 -9.91 -1.20
C PHE A 17 -10.34 -11.22 -0.39
N ALA A 18 -10.01 -11.16 0.90
CA ALA A 18 -10.12 -12.32 1.79
C ALA A 18 -11.57 -12.81 1.95
N GLN A 19 -12.51 -11.89 2.12
CA GLN A 19 -13.95 -12.21 2.17
C GLN A 19 -14.44 -12.87 0.86
N TYR A 20 -14.00 -12.33 -0.29
CA TYR A 20 -14.34 -12.88 -1.60
C TYR A 20 -13.82 -14.30 -1.78
N GLN A 21 -12.59 -14.59 -1.35
CA GLN A 21 -12.03 -15.93 -1.36
C GLN A 21 -12.80 -16.92 -0.47
N ALA A 22 -13.36 -16.42 0.63
CA ALA A 22 -14.24 -17.21 1.50
C ALA A 22 -15.65 -17.46 0.92
N GLY A 23 -15.94 -16.89 -0.26
CA GLY A 23 -17.23 -17.07 -0.93
C GLY A 23 -18.20 -15.89 -0.81
N TRP A 24 -17.79 -14.80 -0.16
CA TRP A 24 -18.60 -13.59 -0.09
C TRP A 24 -18.82 -12.98 -1.48
N ARG A 25 -20.03 -12.42 -1.70
CA ARG A 25 -20.40 -11.70 -2.92
C ARG A 25 -21.10 -10.40 -2.56
N LEU A 26 -21.02 -9.42 -3.43
CA LEU A 26 -21.71 -8.14 -3.29
C LEU A 26 -23.21 -8.34 -3.05
N GLY A 27 -23.72 -7.70 -1.99
CA GLY A 27 -25.11 -7.81 -1.58
C GLY A 27 -25.38 -8.86 -0.48
N LEU A 28 -24.39 -9.67 -0.10
CA LEU A 28 -24.49 -10.57 1.05
C LEU A 28 -23.88 -9.93 2.30
N PRO A 29 -24.31 -10.33 3.51
CA PRO A 29 -23.65 -9.93 4.73
C PRO A 29 -22.20 -10.44 4.75
N LEU A 30 -21.29 -9.66 5.33
CA LEU A 30 -19.88 -10.04 5.50
C LEU A 30 -19.79 -11.21 6.49
N PHE A 31 -18.92 -12.17 6.20
CA PHE A 31 -18.67 -13.29 7.09
C PHE A 31 -17.95 -12.85 8.36
N GLY A 32 -18.38 -13.38 9.49
CA GLY A 32 -17.69 -13.24 10.78
C GLY A 32 -17.78 -11.88 11.42
N VAL A 33 -18.47 -10.90 10.85
CA VAL A 33 -18.62 -9.57 11.48
C VAL A 33 -19.39 -9.70 12.79
N GLY A 34 -18.76 -9.31 13.89
CA GLY A 34 -19.32 -9.44 15.24
C GLY A 34 -19.02 -10.78 15.94
N ALA A 35 -18.24 -11.65 15.30
CA ALA A 35 -17.77 -12.91 15.88
C ALA A 35 -16.22 -12.92 15.87
N ASP A 36 -15.60 -12.45 16.94
CA ASP A 36 -14.14 -12.28 17.05
C ASP A 36 -13.34 -13.58 16.86
N ALA A 37 -13.99 -14.72 17.02
CA ALA A 37 -13.39 -16.05 16.84
C ALA A 37 -13.65 -16.67 15.46
N ASP A 38 -14.32 -15.96 14.53
CA ASP A 38 -14.58 -16.48 13.19
C ASP A 38 -13.28 -16.49 12.37
N PRO A 39 -12.85 -17.65 11.82
CA PRO A 39 -11.59 -17.75 11.08
C PRO A 39 -11.56 -16.90 9.80
N VAL A 40 -12.71 -16.65 9.17
CA VAL A 40 -12.80 -15.79 7.97
C VAL A 40 -12.58 -14.34 8.37
N TYR A 41 -13.15 -13.91 9.49
CA TYR A 41 -12.96 -12.57 10.01
C TYR A 41 -11.50 -12.32 10.41
N ILE A 42 -10.91 -13.25 11.19
CA ILE A 42 -9.50 -13.15 11.60
C ILE A 42 -8.58 -13.07 10.38
N ARG A 43 -8.81 -13.91 9.35
CA ARG A 43 -8.03 -13.86 8.11
C ARG A 43 -8.22 -12.53 7.37
N ALA A 44 -9.43 -12.03 7.26
CA ALA A 44 -9.71 -10.77 6.56
C ALA A 44 -9.07 -9.58 7.27
N THR A 45 -9.10 -9.52 8.60
CA THR A 45 -8.43 -8.48 9.39
C THR A 45 -6.90 -8.61 9.32
N THR A 46 -6.36 -9.83 9.32
CA THR A 46 -4.93 -10.08 9.09
C THR A 46 -4.49 -9.60 7.72
N MET A 47 -5.28 -9.85 6.68
CA MET A 47 -5.03 -9.33 5.32
C MET A 47 -5.06 -7.81 5.27
N ALA A 48 -6.00 -7.18 5.97
CA ALA A 48 -6.08 -5.72 6.07
C ALA A 48 -4.83 -5.13 6.77
N LEU A 49 -4.39 -5.73 7.87
CA LEU A 49 -3.16 -5.35 8.58
C LEU A 49 -1.92 -5.49 7.68
N ALA A 50 -1.77 -6.64 7.04
CA ALA A 50 -0.64 -6.90 6.15
C ALA A 50 -0.63 -5.94 4.94
N ALA A 51 -1.80 -5.59 4.41
CA ALA A 51 -1.92 -4.64 3.30
C ALA A 51 -1.46 -3.23 3.68
N ILE A 52 -1.69 -2.78 4.91
CA ILE A 52 -1.14 -1.50 5.41
C ILE A 52 0.40 -1.54 5.34
N VAL A 53 1.00 -2.60 5.87
CA VAL A 53 2.45 -2.80 5.88
C VAL A 53 3.02 -2.82 4.46
N PHE A 54 2.44 -3.61 3.56
CA PHE A 54 2.91 -3.69 2.17
C PHE A 54 2.69 -2.39 1.39
N SER A 55 1.62 -1.64 1.66
CA SER A 55 1.38 -0.35 1.02
C SER A 55 2.43 0.68 1.41
N GLN A 56 2.86 0.68 2.66
CA GLN A 56 3.91 1.58 3.18
C GLN A 56 5.23 1.44 2.43
N ILE A 57 5.57 0.24 1.93
CA ILE A 57 6.76 0.03 1.11
C ILE A 57 6.76 0.94 -0.13
N GLY A 58 5.63 0.96 -0.86
CA GLY A 58 5.46 1.83 -2.01
C GLY A 58 5.47 3.32 -1.63
N GLU A 59 4.84 3.66 -0.51
CA GLU A 59 4.77 5.03 -0.01
C GLU A 59 6.14 5.56 0.41
N VAL A 60 6.92 4.78 1.15
CA VAL A 60 8.28 5.15 1.61
C VAL A 60 9.22 5.39 0.43
N TRP A 61 9.16 4.56 -0.61
CA TRP A 61 9.93 4.80 -1.83
C TRP A 61 9.52 6.12 -2.51
N ASN A 62 8.23 6.43 -2.53
CA ASN A 62 7.71 7.65 -3.15
C ASN A 62 7.97 8.93 -2.35
N CYS A 63 8.00 8.87 -1.02
CA CYS A 63 8.28 10.02 -0.15
C CYS A 63 9.68 10.63 -0.36
N ARG A 64 10.58 9.94 -1.04
CA ARG A 64 11.95 10.41 -1.32
C ARG A 64 12.00 11.55 -2.34
N THR A 65 10.95 11.73 -3.13
CA THR A 65 10.89 12.76 -4.16
C THR A 65 9.48 13.35 -4.24
N GLU A 66 9.38 14.67 -4.23
CA GLU A 66 8.08 15.35 -4.34
C GLU A 66 7.58 15.42 -5.78
N THR A 67 8.48 15.68 -6.72
CA THR A 67 8.16 15.90 -8.14
C THR A 67 8.97 15.04 -9.10
N ALA A 68 10.18 14.61 -8.72
CA ALA A 68 11.00 13.73 -9.55
C ALA A 68 10.46 12.30 -9.55
N SER A 69 10.68 11.56 -10.62
CA SER A 69 10.35 10.14 -10.68
C SER A 69 11.21 9.34 -9.71
N VAL A 70 10.61 8.41 -8.98
CA VAL A 70 11.32 7.51 -8.07
C VAL A 70 12.33 6.66 -8.83
N PHE A 71 12.03 6.32 -10.09
CA PHE A 71 12.93 5.54 -10.94
C PHE A 71 14.20 6.30 -11.32
N SER A 72 14.16 7.65 -11.39
CA SER A 72 15.37 8.46 -11.67
C SER A 72 16.35 8.50 -10.50
N VAL A 73 15.85 8.36 -9.27
CA VAL A 73 16.68 8.33 -8.04
C VAL A 73 17.15 6.91 -7.71
N GLY A 74 16.44 5.89 -8.21
CA GLY A 74 16.70 4.49 -7.94
C GLY A 74 16.07 4.01 -6.62
N LEU A 75 15.24 2.97 -6.70
CA LEU A 75 14.52 2.39 -5.55
C LEU A 75 15.47 1.93 -4.43
N PHE A 76 16.58 1.31 -4.81
CA PHE A 76 17.53 0.68 -3.88
C PHE A 76 18.71 1.56 -3.49
N SER A 77 18.74 2.86 -3.87
CA SER A 77 19.88 3.74 -3.62
C SER A 77 20.07 4.11 -2.13
N ASN A 78 19.03 3.98 -1.29
CA ASN A 78 19.12 4.23 0.15
C ASN A 78 19.11 2.92 0.94
N ARG A 79 20.30 2.52 1.43
CA ARG A 79 20.48 1.29 2.19
C ARG A 79 19.64 1.25 3.48
N GLN A 80 19.50 2.37 4.19
CA GLN A 80 18.77 2.42 5.46
C GLN A 80 17.28 2.17 5.26
N ILE A 81 16.69 2.77 4.23
CA ILE A 81 15.28 2.54 3.86
C ILE A 81 15.07 1.07 3.49
N ASN A 82 15.95 0.49 2.70
CA ASN A 82 15.80 -0.91 2.28
C ASN A 82 15.94 -1.88 3.46
N ILE A 83 16.81 -1.59 4.42
CA ILE A 83 16.90 -2.38 5.67
C ILE A 83 15.59 -2.27 6.46
N GLY A 84 15.01 -1.07 6.58
CA GLY A 84 13.72 -0.87 7.22
C GLY A 84 12.60 -1.68 6.56
N ILE A 85 12.53 -1.65 5.23
CA ILE A 85 11.54 -2.43 4.46
C ILE A 85 11.71 -3.93 4.68
N ILE A 86 12.95 -4.45 4.65
CA ILE A 86 13.21 -5.86 4.92
C ILE A 86 12.77 -6.23 6.34
N PHE A 87 13.10 -5.40 7.32
CA PHE A 87 12.68 -5.61 8.70
C PHE A 87 11.16 -5.65 8.85
N GLU A 88 10.45 -4.72 8.20
CA GLU A 88 9.00 -4.61 8.21
C GLU A 88 8.33 -5.85 7.59
N ILE A 89 8.84 -6.31 6.43
CA ILE A 89 8.37 -7.55 5.78
C ILE A 89 8.62 -8.76 6.69
N CYS A 90 9.82 -8.88 7.26
CA CYS A 90 10.13 -9.97 8.18
C CYS A 90 9.22 -9.96 9.41
N LEU A 91 8.92 -8.78 9.95
CA LEU A 91 8.06 -8.63 11.11
C LEU A 91 6.62 -9.08 10.82
N ILE A 92 6.02 -8.64 9.73
CA ILE A 92 4.64 -9.03 9.38
C ILE A 92 4.55 -10.53 9.06
N VAL A 93 5.53 -11.08 8.36
CA VAL A 93 5.60 -12.51 8.08
C VAL A 93 5.74 -13.31 9.39
N PHE A 94 6.56 -12.82 10.31
CA PHE A 94 6.74 -13.46 11.62
C PHE A 94 5.44 -13.44 12.44
N ILE A 95 4.75 -12.30 12.51
CA ILE A 95 3.47 -12.16 13.22
C ILE A 95 2.38 -13.08 12.64
N THR A 96 2.39 -13.29 11.33
CA THR A 96 1.35 -14.11 10.67
C THR A 96 1.67 -15.60 10.64
N LEU A 97 2.94 -16.00 10.79
CA LEU A 97 3.33 -17.44 10.72
C LEU A 97 3.61 -18.06 12.08
N PHE A 98 4.03 -17.28 13.10
CA PHE A 98 4.45 -17.84 14.38
C PHE A 98 3.28 -17.91 15.37
N PRO A 99 2.82 -19.13 15.79
CA PRO A 99 1.59 -19.31 16.56
C PRO A 99 1.48 -18.45 17.84
N PRO A 100 2.51 -18.30 18.70
CA PRO A 100 2.40 -17.45 19.89
C PRO A 100 2.05 -15.99 19.58
N PHE A 101 2.49 -15.47 18.42
CA PHE A 101 2.17 -14.12 17.99
C PHE A 101 0.77 -14.03 17.37
N GLN A 102 0.32 -15.10 16.71
CA GLN A 102 -1.05 -15.18 16.21
C GLN A 102 -2.06 -15.06 17.35
N ASP A 103 -1.80 -15.71 18.49
CA ASP A 103 -2.66 -15.63 19.66
C ASP A 103 -2.67 -14.22 20.28
N VAL A 104 -1.52 -13.56 20.33
CA VAL A 104 -1.40 -12.19 20.89
C VAL A 104 -2.02 -11.14 20.01
N PHE A 105 -1.78 -11.22 18.68
CA PHE A 105 -2.23 -10.21 17.71
C PHE A 105 -3.56 -10.56 17.04
N HIS A 106 -4.16 -11.70 17.37
CA HIS A 106 -5.38 -12.23 16.75
C HIS A 106 -5.24 -12.26 15.21
N THR A 107 -4.12 -12.82 14.75
CA THR A 107 -3.83 -12.99 13.32
C THR A 107 -3.96 -14.45 12.90
N SER A 108 -4.07 -14.69 11.62
CA SER A 108 -4.08 -16.05 11.04
C SER A 108 -2.98 -16.20 10.01
N PRO A 109 -2.52 -17.44 9.74
CA PRO A 109 -1.59 -17.70 8.67
C PRO A 109 -2.21 -17.32 7.32
N LEU A 110 -1.44 -16.60 6.51
CA LEU A 110 -1.84 -16.18 5.17
C LEU A 110 -1.40 -17.22 4.14
N SER A 111 -2.24 -17.44 3.14
CA SER A 111 -1.94 -18.32 2.01
C SER A 111 -0.95 -17.67 1.03
N LEU A 112 -0.35 -18.48 0.15
CA LEU A 112 0.52 -17.98 -0.91
C LEU A 112 -0.22 -17.00 -1.85
N THR A 113 -1.52 -17.22 -2.07
CA THR A 113 -2.38 -16.33 -2.86
C THR A 113 -2.55 -14.97 -2.18
N ASP A 114 -2.66 -14.95 -0.85
CA ASP A 114 -2.75 -13.73 -0.06
C ASP A 114 -1.47 -12.91 -0.17
N TYR A 115 -0.30 -13.55 0.00
CA TYR A 115 0.99 -12.89 -0.21
C TYR A 115 1.17 -12.42 -1.65
N GLY A 116 0.69 -13.17 -2.64
CA GLY A 116 0.69 -12.75 -4.04
C GLY A 116 -0.09 -11.44 -4.24
N PHE A 117 -1.28 -11.32 -3.64
CA PHE A 117 -2.06 -10.09 -3.65
C PHE A 117 -1.32 -8.93 -2.96
N LEU A 118 -0.76 -9.18 -1.77
CA LEU A 118 -0.02 -8.17 -1.02
C LEU A 118 1.20 -7.64 -1.78
N CYS A 119 1.94 -8.50 -2.46
CA CYS A 119 3.10 -8.11 -3.27
C CYS A 119 2.75 -7.22 -4.48
N LEU A 120 1.48 -7.18 -4.91
CA LEU A 120 1.02 -6.28 -5.97
C LEU A 120 0.79 -4.85 -5.46
N LEU A 121 0.62 -4.65 -4.16
CA LEU A 121 0.29 -3.32 -3.60
C LEU A 121 1.44 -2.31 -3.75
N PRO A 122 2.71 -2.62 -3.40
CA PRO A 122 3.80 -1.66 -3.56
C PRO A 122 3.96 -1.15 -5.01
N PRO A 123 4.05 -2.00 -6.06
CA PRO A 123 4.15 -1.51 -7.44
C PRO A 123 2.89 -0.76 -7.90
N LEU A 124 1.71 -1.13 -7.43
CA LEU A 124 0.48 -0.40 -7.74
C LEU A 124 0.53 1.03 -7.18
N ILE A 125 0.95 1.19 -5.93
CA ILE A 125 1.08 2.50 -5.28
C ILE A 125 2.15 3.33 -5.98
N LEU A 126 3.29 2.73 -6.33
CA LEU A 126 4.31 3.40 -7.13
C LEU A 126 3.74 3.94 -8.45
N PHE A 127 2.97 3.13 -9.16
CA PHE A 127 2.38 3.50 -10.43
C PHE A 127 1.36 4.65 -10.29
N VAL A 128 0.47 4.57 -9.32
CA VAL A 128 -0.53 5.63 -9.04
C VAL A 128 0.17 6.95 -8.69
N GLU A 129 1.23 6.89 -7.91
CA GLU A 129 1.98 8.06 -7.49
C GLU A 129 2.80 8.68 -8.63
N GLU A 130 3.37 7.88 -9.52
CA GLU A 130 4.05 8.38 -10.74
C GLU A 130 3.07 9.10 -11.68
N ILE A 131 1.84 8.62 -11.81
CA ILE A 131 0.78 9.32 -12.57
C ILE A 131 0.49 10.67 -11.89
N ARG A 132 0.29 10.71 -10.58
CA ARG A 132 0.07 11.96 -9.85
C ARG A 132 1.20 12.96 -10.07
N LYS A 133 2.44 12.53 -9.91
CA LYS A 133 3.65 13.35 -10.13
C LYS A 133 3.72 13.87 -11.59
N ALA A 134 3.39 13.03 -12.55
CA ALA A 134 3.36 13.44 -13.96
C ALA A 134 2.30 14.55 -14.23
N ILE A 135 1.13 14.46 -13.60
CA ILE A 135 0.08 15.48 -13.69
C ILE A 135 0.53 16.79 -13.07
N VAL A 136 1.14 16.73 -11.86
CA VAL A 136 1.64 17.91 -11.16
C VAL A 136 2.73 18.60 -11.97
N ARG A 137 3.68 17.87 -12.55
CA ARG A 137 4.73 18.41 -13.43
C ARG A 137 4.15 19.14 -14.63
N LYS A 138 3.14 18.55 -15.29
CA LYS A 138 2.49 19.20 -16.44
C LYS A 138 1.82 20.52 -16.06
N ARG A 139 1.12 20.56 -14.92
CA ARG A 139 0.48 21.81 -14.45
C ARG A 139 1.49 22.90 -14.13
N HIS A 140 2.60 22.55 -13.47
CA HIS A 140 3.65 23.51 -13.13
C HIS A 140 4.31 24.11 -14.37
N ASN A 141 4.57 23.31 -15.40
CA ASN A 141 5.15 23.78 -16.65
C ASN A 141 4.18 24.72 -17.41
N GLN A 142 2.88 24.47 -17.38
CA GLN A 142 1.89 25.35 -18.01
C GLN A 142 1.81 26.73 -17.35
N VAL A 143 1.90 26.78 -16.01
CA VAL A 143 1.89 28.04 -15.25
C VAL A 143 3.15 28.85 -15.58
N ASN A 144 4.33 28.22 -15.65
CA ASN A 144 5.58 28.92 -15.98
C ASN A 144 5.57 29.48 -17.42
N HIS A 145 5.02 28.73 -18.39
CA HIS A 145 4.88 29.24 -19.76
C HIS A 145 3.89 30.39 -19.92
N SER A 146 2.92 30.52 -19.03
CA SER A 146 1.95 31.64 -19.07
C SER A 146 2.48 32.93 -18.41
N VAL A 147 3.53 32.83 -17.60
CA VAL A 147 4.12 33.98 -16.87
C VAL A 147 5.31 34.61 -17.62
N THR A 148 5.99 33.88 -18.49
CA THR A 148 7.23 34.32 -19.17
C THR A 148 7.07 35.17 -20.44
N PRO A 149 5.91 35.29 -21.15
CA PRO A 149 5.83 36.01 -22.45
C PRO A 149 5.89 37.54 -22.36
N GLN A 150 5.84 38.18 -21.18
CA GLN A 150 5.75 39.63 -21.05
C GLN A 150 7.05 40.34 -20.66
N ALA A 151 8.14 39.62 -20.48
CA ALA A 151 9.42 40.22 -20.06
C ALA A 151 10.38 40.55 -21.22
N GLU A 152 10.08 40.11 -22.44
CA GLU A 152 10.97 40.28 -23.62
C GLU A 152 10.53 41.40 -24.58
N GLU A 153 9.41 42.10 -24.32
CA GLU A 153 8.89 43.23 -25.17
C GLU A 153 9.05 44.60 -24.49
N ARG A 154 10.05 44.81 -23.65
CA ARG A 154 10.35 46.19 -23.18
C ARG A 154 11.82 46.53 -23.32
#